data_04ee11edbdefd66ac6580d424bfd4a53
#
_entry.id   04ee11edbdefd66ac6580d424bfd4a53
#
_cell.length_a   1.000
_cell.length_b   1.000
_cell.length_c   1.000
_cell.angle_alpha   90.00
_cell.angle_beta   90.00
_cell.angle_gamma   90.00
#
_symmetry.space_group_name_H-M   'P 1'
#
loop_
_entity.id
_entity.type
_entity.pdbx_description
1 polymer ?
#
loop_
_entity_poly.entity_id
_entity_poly.type
_entity_poly.pdbx_seq_one_letter_code
_entity_poly.pdbx_strand_id
1 'polypeptide(L)' 'MANEYAHDDLPQIEIDVNGTWQPGRLRRWEPRSDGLWADVVYQLGPGDQRDRTLPAERVRPPEN' A
#
# COMPACT_ATOMS: atom_id res chain seq x y z
N MET A 1 17.27 7.48 -8.19
CA MET A 1 16.41 6.47 -8.79
C MET A 1 15.06 6.47 -8.10
N ALA A 2 14.00 6.56 -8.85
CA ALA A 2 12.66 6.60 -8.27
C ALA A 2 12.27 5.24 -7.72
N ASN A 3 11.60 5.24 -6.56
CA ASN A 3 11.06 4.02 -5.96
C ASN A 3 9.59 3.84 -6.34
N GLU A 4 9.15 4.57 -7.34
CA GLU A 4 7.78 4.50 -7.79
C GLU A 4 7.67 3.56 -8.98
N TYR A 5 6.54 2.90 -9.05
CA TYR A 5 6.22 1.98 -10.14
C TYR A 5 5.16 2.60 -11.02
N ALA A 6 5.13 2.22 -12.30
CA ALA A 6 4.06 2.62 -13.18
C ALA A 6 2.74 2.11 -12.60
N HIS A 7 1.65 2.85 -12.87
CA HIS A 7 0.35 2.53 -12.25
C HIS A 7 -0.06 1.08 -12.46
N ASP A 8 0.14 0.56 -13.68
CA ASP A 8 -0.26 -0.81 -14.00
C ASP A 8 0.70 -1.86 -13.44
N ASP A 9 1.89 -1.43 -13.00
CA ASP A 9 2.93 -2.35 -12.54
C ASP A 9 3.15 -2.27 -11.04
N LEU A 10 2.26 -1.61 -10.31
CA LEU A 10 2.42 -1.51 -8.86
C LEU A 10 2.34 -2.90 -8.22
N PRO A 11 3.28 -3.23 -7.35
CA PRO A 11 3.24 -4.53 -6.67
C PRO A 11 1.97 -4.70 -5.87
N GLN A 12 1.44 -5.92 -5.90
CA GLN A 12 0.29 -6.27 -5.10
C GLN A 12 0.70 -6.53 -3.66
N ILE A 13 -0.08 -6.01 -2.75
CA ILE A 13 0.14 -6.19 -1.31
C ILE A 13 -1.21 -6.34 -0.64
N GLU A 14 -1.17 -6.66 0.66
CA GLU A 14 -2.34 -6.56 1.52
C GLU A 14 -2.09 -5.49 2.56
N ILE A 15 -3.13 -4.75 2.87
CA ILE A 15 -3.04 -3.67 3.84
C ILE A 15 -4.10 -3.85 4.91
N ASP A 16 -3.75 -3.45 6.13
CA ASP A 16 -4.67 -3.51 7.27
C ASP A 16 -5.46 -2.21 7.32
N VAL A 17 -6.72 -2.28 6.96
CA VAL A 17 -7.64 -1.15 7.02
C VAL A 17 -8.68 -1.45 8.07
N ASN A 18 -8.60 -0.72 9.19
CA ASN A 18 -9.54 -0.86 10.29
C ASN A 18 -9.64 -2.30 10.80
N GLY A 19 -8.49 -2.99 10.87
CA GLY A 19 -8.45 -4.34 11.39
C GLY A 19 -8.74 -5.43 10.37
N THR A 20 -8.99 -5.06 9.12
CA THR A 20 -9.27 -6.02 8.05
C THR A 20 -8.18 -5.92 6.99
N TRP A 21 -7.59 -7.06 6.66
CA TRP A 21 -6.59 -7.10 5.58
C TRP A 21 -7.30 -7.08 4.25
N GLN A 22 -6.92 -6.13 3.40
CA GLN A 22 -7.54 -5.92 2.11
C GLN A 22 -6.49 -5.86 1.02
N PRO A 23 -6.83 -6.26 -0.21
CA PRO A 23 -5.90 -6.13 -1.31
C PRO A 23 -5.64 -4.67 -1.64
N GLY A 24 -4.40 -4.38 -2.00
CA GLY A 24 -4.00 -3.05 -2.41
C GLY A 24 -2.76 -3.12 -3.26
N ARG A 25 -2.23 -1.96 -3.57
CA ARG A 25 -1.02 -1.84 -4.37
C ARG A 25 -0.06 -0.91 -3.67
N LEU A 26 1.23 -1.24 -3.72
CA LEU A 26 2.27 -0.44 -3.12
C LEU A 26 2.76 0.59 -4.13
N ARG A 27 2.70 1.87 -3.77
CA ARG A 27 3.22 2.91 -4.64
C ARG A 27 4.70 3.14 -4.36
N ARG A 28 5.08 3.22 -3.09
CA ARG A 28 6.49 3.39 -2.73
C ARG A 28 6.65 3.21 -1.23
N TRP A 29 7.89 2.98 -0.83
CA TRP A 29 8.28 3.01 0.57
C TRP A 29 8.81 4.37 0.92
N GLU A 30 8.46 4.84 2.11
CA GLU A 30 8.88 6.16 2.58
C GLU A 30 9.56 6.01 3.94
N PRO A 31 10.89 6.15 4.00
CA PRO A 31 11.57 6.12 5.29
C PRO A 31 11.31 7.42 6.05
N ARG A 32 11.03 7.29 7.32
CA ARG A 32 10.81 8.42 8.22
C ARG A 32 11.59 8.21 9.49
N SER A 33 11.68 9.25 10.32
CA SER A 33 12.42 9.17 11.57
C SER A 33 11.84 8.13 12.52
N ASP A 34 10.54 7.86 12.44
CA ASP A 34 9.88 6.89 13.30
C ASP A 34 9.70 5.52 12.65
N GLY A 35 10.34 5.28 11.50
CA GLY A 35 10.28 3.99 10.85
C GLY A 35 9.99 4.06 9.38
N LEU A 36 9.65 2.91 8.81
CA LEU A 36 9.37 2.79 7.39
C LEU A 36 7.87 2.86 7.17
N TRP A 37 7.45 3.68 6.25
CA TRP A 37 6.05 3.87 5.89
C TRP A 37 5.83 3.47 4.43
N ALA A 38 4.61 3.11 4.10
CA ALA A 38 4.24 2.69 2.75
C ALA A 38 3.15 3.60 2.20
N ASP A 39 3.37 4.13 1.00
CA ASP A 39 2.32 4.80 0.25
C ASP A 39 1.58 3.73 -0.54
N VAL A 40 0.29 3.59 -0.30
CA VAL A 40 -0.50 2.52 -0.88
C VAL A 40 -1.75 3.07 -1.53
N VAL A 41 -2.30 2.29 -2.45
CA VAL A 41 -3.57 2.59 -3.08
C VAL A 41 -4.45 1.35 -2.98
N TYR A 42 -5.73 1.55 -2.72
CA TYR A 42 -6.68 0.45 -2.65
C TYR A 42 -8.06 0.94 -3.04
N GLN A 43 -8.97 0.01 -3.28
CA GLN A 43 -10.33 0.34 -3.68
C GLN A 43 -11.31 -0.12 -2.62
N LEU A 44 -12.25 0.76 -2.28
CA LEU A 44 -13.36 0.41 -1.39
C LEU A 44 -14.56 -0.10 -2.18
N GLY A 45 -14.59 0.17 -3.48
CA GLY A 45 -15.63 -0.31 -4.36
C GLY A 45 -15.34 0.17 -5.76
N PRO A 46 -16.19 -0.17 -6.73
CA PRO A 46 -15.94 0.26 -8.11
C PRO A 46 -15.85 1.78 -8.19
N GLY A 47 -14.74 2.26 -8.74
CA GLY A 47 -14.52 3.70 -8.90
C GLY A 47 -14.17 4.45 -7.64
N ASP A 48 -14.01 3.76 -6.49
CA ASP A 48 -13.71 4.40 -5.23
C ASP A 48 -12.29 4.07 -4.80
N GLN A 49 -11.33 4.72 -5.41
CA GLN A 49 -9.92 4.49 -5.15
C GLN A 49 -9.42 5.44 -4.07
N ARG A 50 -8.66 4.90 -3.13
CA ARG A 50 -8.11 5.67 -2.02
C ARG A 50 -6.61 5.53 -1.97
N ASP A 51 -5.95 6.63 -1.61
CA ASP A 51 -4.51 6.65 -1.35
C ASP A 51 -4.29 6.85 0.14
N ARG A 52 -3.37 6.07 0.73
CA ARG A 52 -3.03 6.22 2.13
C ARG A 52 -1.55 5.98 2.34
N THR A 53 -1.05 6.50 3.45
CA THR A 53 0.31 6.22 3.91
C THR A 53 0.19 5.52 5.25
N LEU A 54 0.76 4.32 5.35
CA LEU A 54 0.62 3.47 6.52
C LEU A 54 1.98 3.01 7.02
N PRO A 55 2.11 2.75 8.33
CA PRO A 55 3.34 2.12 8.82
C PRO A 55 3.55 0.76 8.18
N ALA A 56 4.82 0.37 8.03
CA ALA A 56 5.16 -0.87 7.33
C ALA A 56 4.48 -2.10 7.94
N GLU A 57 4.25 -2.10 9.25
CA GLU A 57 3.63 -3.25 9.91
C GLU A 57 2.17 -3.45 9.51
N ARG A 58 1.56 -2.47 8.85
CA ARG A 58 0.21 -2.59 8.34
C ARG A 58 0.16 -3.01 6.88
N VAL A 59 1.29 -3.44 6.36
CA VAL A 59 1.42 -3.89 4.97
C VAL A 59 2.09 -5.25 5.00
N ARG A 60 1.62 -6.18 4.19
CA ARG A 60 2.22 -7.50 4.10
C ARG A 60 2.13 -8.01 2.66
N PRO A 61 2.95 -9.02 2.30
CA PRO A 61 2.84 -9.62 0.97
C PRO A 61 1.47 -10.24 0.76
N PRO A 62 1.01 -10.31 -0.50
CA PRO A 62 -0.28 -10.96 -0.75
C PRO A 62 -0.21 -12.44 -0.40
N GLU A 63 -1.33 -12.94 0.08
CA GLU A 63 -1.44 -14.32 0.49
C GLU A 63 -1.95 -15.14 -0.69
N ASN A 64 -1.15 -16.12 -1.11
CA ASN A 64 -1.62 -16.92 -2.25
C ASN A 64 -1.18 -18.32 -2.13
#